data_7d6ae36a6c557df237d089f7abbb0cc8
#
_entry.id   7d6ae36a6c557df237d089f7abbb0cc8
#
_cell.length_a   1.000
_cell.length_b   1.000
_cell.length_c   1.000
_cell.angle_alpha   90.00
_cell.angle_beta   90.00
_cell.angle_gamma   90.00
#
_symmetry.space_group_name_H-M   'P 1'
#
loop_
_entity.id
_entity.type
_entity.pdbx_description
1 polymer ?
#
loop_
_entity_poly.entity_id
_entity_poly.type
_entity_poly.pdbx_seq_one_letter_code
_entity_poly.pdbx_strand_id
1 'polypeptide(L)'
;SAPVFFSVDDDIDRNTWNSVALQWFRGINSVLGVQRTGIYAGINPCQWAIDDGVIGASRTPGRRWAWQTRSWSRGQVHPAAVLYQRIVATASTPGPVVGGLEVDVSDALAQDVGQWNLHP
;
A
#
# COMPACT_ATOMS: atom_id res chain seq x y z
N SER A 1 -9.44 -4.76 14.79
CA SER A 1 -8.41 -5.64 14.18
C SER A 1 -7.54 -4.85 13.20
N ALA A 2 -6.27 -5.19 13.14
CA ALA A 2 -5.33 -4.55 12.22
C ALA A 2 -5.66 -4.89 10.76
N PRO A 3 -5.41 -3.97 9.82
CA PRO A 3 -5.52 -4.26 8.40
C PRO A 3 -4.42 -5.20 7.94
N VAL A 4 -4.66 -5.86 6.81
CA VAL A 4 -3.65 -6.65 6.09
C VAL A 4 -3.44 -5.98 4.74
N PHE A 5 -2.18 -5.71 4.39
CA PHE A 5 -1.83 -5.09 3.12
C PHE A 5 -1.50 -6.18 2.10
N PHE A 6 -2.17 -6.12 0.96
CA PHE A 6 -2.00 -7.06 -0.15
C PHE A 6 -1.22 -6.40 -1.27
N SER A 7 -0.20 -7.08 -1.77
CA SER A 7 0.78 -6.51 -2.69
C SER A 7 0.33 -6.64 -4.14
N VAL A 8 0.39 -5.53 -4.87
CA VAL A 8 0.40 -5.47 -6.32
C VAL A 8 1.79 -4.95 -6.72
N ASP A 9 2.74 -5.86 -6.79
CA ASP A 9 4.16 -5.56 -6.96
C ASP A 9 4.55 -5.61 -8.45
N ASP A 10 3.85 -4.83 -9.26
CA ASP A 10 4.05 -4.70 -10.69
C ASP A 10 3.47 -3.38 -11.19
N ASP A 11 3.97 -2.90 -12.33
CA ASP A 11 3.43 -1.72 -13.01
C ASP A 11 2.28 -2.13 -13.92
N ILE A 12 1.10 -2.31 -13.34
CA ILE A 12 -0.08 -2.70 -14.08
C ILE A 12 -0.82 -1.50 -14.67
N ASP A 13 -1.48 -1.69 -15.80
CA ASP A 13 -2.38 -0.70 -16.38
C ASP A 13 -3.79 -0.78 -15.80
N ARG A 14 -4.64 0.18 -16.18
CA ARG A 14 -6.02 0.23 -15.68
C ARG A 14 -6.84 -0.98 -16.12
N ASN A 15 -6.62 -1.51 -17.33
CA ASN A 15 -7.33 -2.69 -17.80
C ASN A 15 -6.98 -3.93 -16.97
N THR A 16 -5.71 -4.13 -16.64
CA THR A 16 -5.28 -5.22 -15.77
C THR A 16 -5.83 -5.04 -14.35
N TRP A 17 -5.87 -3.81 -13.84
CA TRP A 17 -6.54 -3.53 -12.58
C TRP A 17 -8.01 -3.98 -12.63
N ASN A 18 -8.77 -3.52 -13.61
CA ASN A 18 -10.20 -3.81 -13.70
C ASN A 18 -10.50 -5.30 -13.84
N SER A 19 -9.73 -6.00 -14.68
CA SER A 19 -10.01 -7.39 -15.05
C SER A 19 -9.41 -8.41 -14.09
N VAL A 20 -8.34 -8.08 -13.39
CA VAL A 20 -7.61 -9.04 -12.54
C VAL A 20 -7.51 -8.53 -11.09
N ALA A 21 -6.77 -7.46 -10.85
CA ALA A 21 -6.44 -7.02 -9.49
C ALA A 21 -7.69 -6.61 -8.69
N LEU A 22 -8.60 -5.84 -9.29
CA LEU A 22 -9.85 -5.44 -8.64
C LEU A 22 -10.68 -6.65 -8.22
N GLN A 23 -10.79 -7.66 -9.09
CA GLN A 23 -11.55 -8.86 -8.80
C GLN A 23 -10.93 -9.66 -7.65
N TRP A 24 -9.59 -9.69 -7.59
CA TRP A 24 -8.86 -10.29 -6.48
C TRP A 24 -9.14 -9.55 -5.16
N PHE A 25 -9.09 -8.21 -5.17
CA PHE A 25 -9.42 -7.40 -3.98
C PHE A 25 -10.87 -7.58 -3.54
N ARG A 26 -11.81 -7.71 -4.47
CA ARG A 26 -13.21 -8.02 -4.13
C ARG A 26 -13.35 -9.38 -3.46
N GLY A 27 -12.60 -10.37 -3.91
CA GLY A 27 -12.51 -11.67 -3.23
C GLY A 27 -11.97 -11.55 -1.82
N ILE A 28 -10.89 -10.77 -1.62
CA ILE A 28 -10.34 -10.49 -0.30
C ILE A 28 -11.38 -9.79 0.59
N ASN A 29 -12.09 -8.80 0.05
CA ASN A 29 -13.15 -8.09 0.79
C ASN A 29 -14.25 -9.05 1.29
N SER A 30 -14.56 -10.07 0.52
CA SER A 30 -15.59 -11.05 0.91
C SER A 30 -15.18 -11.91 2.11
N VAL A 31 -13.87 -12.01 2.38
CA VAL A 31 -13.32 -12.79 3.49
C VAL A 31 -12.97 -11.91 4.69
N LEU A 32 -12.19 -10.83 4.47
CA LEU A 32 -11.69 -9.96 5.53
C LEU A 32 -12.60 -8.77 5.84
N GLY A 33 -13.42 -8.36 4.89
CA GLY A 33 -14.09 -7.07 4.90
C GLY A 33 -13.20 -5.94 4.37
N VAL A 34 -13.82 -4.93 3.78
CA VAL A 34 -13.12 -3.77 3.20
C VAL A 34 -12.26 -3.07 4.26
N GLN A 35 -12.78 -2.89 5.48
CA GLN A 35 -12.10 -2.11 6.52
C GLN A 35 -10.76 -2.73 6.95
N ARG A 36 -10.59 -4.04 6.81
CA ARG A 36 -9.33 -4.73 7.12
C ARG A 36 -8.43 -4.96 5.91
N THR A 37 -8.84 -4.50 4.74
CA THR A 37 -8.10 -4.70 3.49
C THR A 37 -7.27 -3.46 3.19
N GLY A 38 -5.97 -3.63 3.00
CA GLY A 38 -5.05 -2.61 2.53
C GLY A 38 -4.35 -3.03 1.25
N ILE A 39 -3.74 -2.08 0.57
CA ILE A 39 -2.96 -2.30 -0.65
C ILE A 39 -1.53 -1.83 -0.48
N TYR A 40 -0.58 -2.63 -0.99
CA TYR A 40 0.79 -2.19 -1.26
C TYR A 40 0.98 -2.16 -2.76
N ALA A 41 1.27 -0.99 -3.33
CA ALA A 41 1.40 -0.82 -4.77
C ALA A 41 2.02 0.54 -5.12
N GLY A 42 2.28 0.78 -6.41
CA GLY A 42 2.55 2.11 -6.94
C GLY A 42 1.36 3.06 -6.75
N ILE A 43 1.58 4.35 -7.04
CA ILE A 43 0.58 5.40 -6.77
C ILE A 43 -0.75 5.16 -7.52
N ASN A 44 -0.70 4.69 -8.76
CA ASN A 44 -1.91 4.53 -9.57
C ASN A 44 -2.82 3.40 -9.04
N PRO A 45 -2.34 2.18 -8.80
CA PRO A 45 -3.19 1.16 -8.18
C PRO A 45 -3.68 1.55 -6.78
N CYS A 46 -2.91 2.30 -5.99
CA CYS A 46 -3.39 2.85 -4.72
C CYS A 46 -4.62 3.75 -4.96
N GLN A 47 -4.56 4.65 -5.94
CA GLN A 47 -5.68 5.53 -6.28
C GLN A 47 -6.89 4.72 -6.77
N TRP A 48 -6.68 3.73 -7.62
CA TRP A 48 -7.77 2.89 -8.14
C TRP A 48 -8.46 2.09 -7.03
N ALA A 49 -7.68 1.59 -6.06
CA ALA A 49 -8.24 0.88 -4.91
C ALA A 49 -9.12 1.79 -4.04
N ILE A 50 -8.74 3.07 -3.92
CA ILE A 50 -9.55 4.07 -3.22
C ILE A 50 -10.84 4.34 -4.01
N ASP A 51 -10.73 4.61 -5.32
CA ASP A 51 -11.86 4.92 -6.18
C ASP A 51 -12.89 3.78 -6.22
N ASP A 52 -12.41 2.55 -6.27
CA ASP A 52 -13.26 1.36 -6.33
C ASP A 52 -13.73 0.86 -4.96
N GLY A 53 -13.28 1.50 -3.87
CA GLY A 53 -13.78 1.22 -2.52
C GLY A 53 -13.40 -0.14 -1.96
N VAL A 54 -12.23 -0.69 -2.36
CA VAL A 54 -11.80 -2.04 -1.94
C VAL A 54 -10.78 -2.04 -0.81
N ILE A 55 -10.41 -0.87 -0.29
CA ILE A 55 -9.52 -0.74 0.87
C ILE A 55 -10.18 0.12 1.96
N GLY A 56 -9.83 -0.15 3.19
CA GLY A 56 -10.37 0.54 4.34
C GLY A 56 -9.67 1.87 4.65
N ALA A 57 -10.10 2.50 5.73
CA ALA A 57 -9.62 3.80 6.14
C ALA A 57 -8.91 3.73 7.49
N SER A 58 -7.86 4.55 7.62
CA SER A 58 -7.19 4.82 8.89
C SER A 58 -8.06 5.67 9.81
N ARG A 59 -7.81 5.61 11.11
CA ARG A 59 -8.35 6.57 12.07
C ARG A 59 -7.78 7.98 11.88
N THR A 60 -6.61 8.09 11.27
CA THR A 60 -6.06 9.39 10.87
C THR A 60 -6.90 9.94 9.72
N PRO A 61 -7.55 11.11 9.89
CA PRO A 61 -8.44 11.67 8.87
C PRO A 61 -7.76 11.83 7.51
N GLY A 62 -8.47 11.48 6.43
CA GLY A 62 -7.99 11.60 5.07
C GLY A 62 -7.05 10.49 4.64
N ARG A 63 -6.75 9.53 5.49
CA ARG A 63 -5.82 8.44 5.18
C ARG A 63 -6.56 7.12 4.98
N ARG A 64 -6.08 6.35 4.00
CA ARG A 64 -6.63 5.04 3.64
C ARG A 64 -5.54 3.99 3.81
N TRP A 65 -5.95 2.71 3.89
CA TRP A 65 -4.98 1.62 4.02
C TRP A 65 -4.22 1.41 2.70
N ALA A 66 -3.40 2.39 2.35
CA ALA A 66 -2.50 2.33 1.21
C ALA A 66 -1.04 2.47 1.68
N TRP A 67 -0.24 1.50 1.33
CA TRP A 67 1.21 1.49 1.50
C TRP A 67 1.81 1.65 0.11
N GLN A 68 2.14 2.89 -0.24
CA GLN A 68 2.63 3.21 -1.57
C GLN A 68 4.13 2.95 -1.68
N THR A 69 4.53 2.27 -2.75
CA THR A 69 5.95 2.20 -3.11
C THR A 69 6.33 3.40 -3.99
N ARG A 70 7.60 3.81 -3.90
CA ARG A 70 8.20 4.79 -4.80
C ARG A 70 8.25 4.29 -6.25
N SER A 71 8.40 2.98 -6.44
CA SER A 71 8.39 2.35 -7.76
C SER A 71 7.12 2.70 -8.50
N TRP A 72 7.24 3.02 -9.80
CA TRP A 72 6.13 3.35 -10.70
C TRP A 72 5.28 4.54 -10.26
N SER A 73 5.80 5.39 -9.39
CA SER A 73 5.05 6.52 -8.81
C SER A 73 5.50 7.88 -9.33
N ARG A 74 6.52 7.93 -10.20
CA ARG A 74 7.02 9.16 -10.86
C ARG A 74 7.38 10.28 -9.88
N GLY A 75 7.96 9.91 -8.73
CA GLY A 75 8.35 10.85 -7.69
C GLY A 75 7.19 11.43 -6.89
N GLN A 76 5.97 10.95 -7.10
CA GLN A 76 4.78 11.45 -6.38
C GLN A 76 4.48 10.60 -5.17
N VAL A 77 3.94 11.23 -4.12
CA VAL A 77 3.44 10.58 -2.90
C VAL A 77 1.95 10.83 -2.79
N HIS A 78 1.16 9.75 -2.64
CA HIS A 78 -0.29 9.86 -2.56
C HIS A 78 -0.70 10.47 -1.21
N PRO A 79 -1.54 11.54 -1.22
CA PRO A 79 -1.90 12.22 0.02
C PRO A 79 -2.76 11.38 0.98
N ALA A 80 -3.39 10.31 0.50
CA ALA A 80 -4.19 9.42 1.33
C ALA A 80 -3.43 8.20 1.86
N ALA A 81 -2.20 7.95 1.41
CA ALA A 81 -1.41 6.81 1.87
C ALA A 81 -1.01 6.96 3.34
N VAL A 82 -0.95 5.84 4.06
CA VAL A 82 -0.47 5.79 5.45
C VAL A 82 1.01 5.48 5.55
N LEU A 83 1.54 4.77 4.54
CA LEU A 83 2.95 4.39 4.46
C LEU A 83 3.49 4.67 3.07
N TYR A 84 4.73 5.12 2.99
CA TYR A 84 5.43 5.34 1.74
C TYR A 84 6.79 4.67 1.77
N GLN A 85 7.01 3.71 0.87
CA GLN A 85 8.31 3.06 0.70
C GLN A 85 9.23 3.99 -0.09
N ARG A 86 10.08 4.71 0.65
CA ARG A 86 10.93 5.78 0.14
C ARG A 86 12.19 5.24 -0.54
N ILE A 87 12.74 4.14 -0.02
CA ILE A 87 13.93 3.49 -0.54
C ILE A 87 13.57 2.07 -0.93
N VAL A 88 13.76 1.75 -2.23
CA VAL A 88 13.64 0.41 -2.78
C VAL A 88 15.06 -0.05 -3.11
N ALA A 89 15.57 -1.03 -2.37
CA ALA A 89 16.92 -1.56 -2.59
C ALA A 89 16.99 -2.27 -3.93
N THR A 90 17.90 -1.78 -4.81
CA THR A 90 18.15 -2.35 -6.13
C THR A 90 19.65 -2.42 -6.37
N ALA A 91 20.06 -3.11 -7.45
CA ALA A 91 21.47 -3.19 -7.82
C ALA A 91 22.07 -1.81 -8.15
N SER A 92 21.27 -0.89 -8.73
CA SER A 92 21.70 0.46 -9.09
C SER A 92 21.50 1.50 -7.98
N THR A 93 20.61 1.21 -7.02
CA THR A 93 20.31 2.09 -5.89
C THR A 93 20.25 1.23 -4.62
N PRO A 94 21.40 0.97 -3.99
CA PRO A 94 21.44 0.16 -2.78
C PRO A 94 20.68 0.82 -1.64
N GLY A 95 19.93 0.01 -0.89
CA GLY A 95 19.32 0.45 0.35
C GLY A 95 20.30 0.44 1.53
N PRO A 96 19.88 0.93 2.70
CA PRO A 96 20.68 0.81 3.93
C PRO A 96 20.97 -0.66 4.25
N VAL A 97 22.11 -0.89 4.87
CA VAL A 97 22.52 -2.24 5.29
C VAL A 97 22.19 -2.42 6.76
N VAL A 98 21.38 -3.42 7.08
CA VAL A 98 21.01 -3.80 8.43
C VAL A 98 21.28 -5.30 8.61
N GLY A 99 22.10 -5.64 9.60
CA GLY A 99 22.47 -7.03 9.85
C GLY A 99 23.16 -7.72 8.67
N GLY A 100 23.90 -6.95 7.84
CA GLY A 100 24.59 -7.46 6.64
C GLY A 100 23.69 -7.56 5.40
N LEU A 101 22.43 -7.11 5.46
CA LEU A 101 21.48 -7.14 4.34
C LEU A 101 21.07 -5.71 3.96
N GLU A 102 20.92 -5.45 2.66
CA GLU A 102 20.27 -4.24 2.16
C GLU A 102 18.77 -4.35 2.40
N VAL A 103 18.16 -3.26 2.85
CA VAL A 103 16.74 -3.22 3.17
C VAL A 103 16.05 -2.05 2.50
N ASP A 104 14.75 -2.20 2.24
CA ASP A 104 13.88 -1.10 1.86
C ASP A 104 13.56 -0.23 3.07
N VAL A 105 13.23 1.04 2.84
CA VAL A 105 12.86 1.97 3.90
C VAL A 105 11.49 2.58 3.60
N SER A 106 10.59 2.50 4.58
CA SER A 106 9.26 3.11 4.50
C SER A 106 9.10 4.18 5.56
N ASP A 107 8.43 5.27 5.20
CA ASP A 107 8.06 6.36 6.10
C ASP A 107 6.60 6.22 6.51
N ALA A 108 6.31 6.44 7.78
CA ALA A 108 4.94 6.57 8.28
C ALA A 108 4.43 7.98 7.95
N LEU A 109 3.30 8.06 7.25
CA LEU A 109 2.67 9.31 6.83
C LEU A 109 1.48 9.70 7.72
N ALA A 110 1.14 8.85 8.68
CA ALA A 110 0.00 9.03 9.58
C ALA A 110 0.36 8.48 10.97
N GLN A 111 -0.35 8.91 12.00
CA GLN A 111 -0.20 8.33 13.34
C GLN A 111 -0.75 6.91 13.40
N ASP A 112 -1.87 6.66 12.71
CA ASP A 112 -2.46 5.34 12.57
C ASP A 112 -2.10 4.76 11.21
N VAL A 113 -1.11 3.88 11.17
CA VAL A 113 -0.68 3.12 9.99
C VAL A 113 -1.22 1.67 10.01
N GLY A 114 -2.14 1.37 10.93
CA GLY A 114 -2.73 0.05 11.08
C GLY A 114 -2.03 -0.85 12.09
N GLN A 115 -1.17 -0.30 12.94
CA GLN A 115 -0.42 -1.05 13.92
C GLN A 115 -1.32 -1.69 14.99
N TRP A 116 -0.91 -2.83 15.48
CA TRP A 116 -1.71 -3.68 16.34
C TRP A 116 -2.10 -3.05 17.68
N ASN A 117 -1.27 -2.19 18.24
CA ASN A 117 -1.60 -1.51 19.50
C ASN A 117 -2.78 -0.55 19.38
N LEU A 118 -3.09 -0.07 18.17
CA LEU A 118 -4.27 0.74 17.86
C LEU A 118 -5.44 -0.10 17.33
N HIS A 119 -5.15 -1.33 16.85
CA HIS A 119 -6.12 -2.23 16.22
C HIS A 119 -5.98 -3.65 16.79
N PRO A 120 -6.19 -3.84 18.09
CA PRO A 120 -6.04 -5.15 18.72
C PRO A 120 -7.05 -6.20 18.23
#